data_d39321d243a35a58af377d927e42a63d
#
_entry.id   d39321d243a35a58af377d927e42a63d
#
_cell.length_a   1.000
_cell.length_b   1.000
_cell.length_c   1.000
_cell.angle_alpha   90.00
_cell.angle_beta   90.00
_cell.angle_gamma   90.00
#
_symmetry.space_group_name_H-M   'P 1'
#
loop_
_entity.id
_entity.type
_entity.pdbx_description
1 polymer ?
#
loop_
_entity_poly.entity_id
_entity_poly.type
_entity_poly.pdbx_seq_one_letter_code
_entity_poly.pdbx_strand_id
1 'polypeptide(L)'
;MMKRSFLVFAILLGLCGPSPATVWAVAPTGPPKELVLIDTVGAVALTGATVIDGTGASPLPAAVVVVADGRIAYAGKADGVRLGPHVEAVDLAGRWIVPGFIDAHGHVPPPDGVPGFLTQLLAFGTTTLRAPFGPRAELRDLVASGAQLGPRLFVSGNLIDGTESFSGVADRVATEAEVRDVVRRQVGQKVDFIKLYDELPPDLVRAAIDEAHRHGLRVMGHLGRTTWTQAAEMGIDSLSHSWYAGLAHSIVPADHQEEFKNFYIPNRRFDPGLFRKWREIVDPKGPEVERLAALLCEHHVEVHPNLVLGEAVTWGDDPAVLERLEPDFAPVEVAATWRRSAHAYSSYWPPEALAQAKLAWPLMVQVIRAFHERGVLLTVGTDYQNAWMTPGVAFHRELELLASAGIPPLDVLRIATRNGAEALGILDEVGTIEAGKRADLVVLTADPLAAIANTRSIERVYLRGRPLEPARLLGAR
;
A
#
# COMPACT_ATOMS: atom_id res chain seq x y z
N MET A 1 21.69 62.11 9.37
CA MET A 1 21.67 62.45 10.80
C MET A 1 21.40 61.15 11.54
N MET A 2 22.48 60.48 11.98
CA MET A 2 23.05 60.44 13.32
C MET A 2 21.97 60.24 14.41
N LYS A 3 21.99 59.16 15.19
CA LYS A 3 22.99 58.85 16.24
C LYS A 3 23.03 57.35 16.57
N ARG A 4 24.26 56.87 16.69
CA ARG A 4 24.68 55.67 17.43
C ARG A 4 24.59 55.90 18.92
N SER A 5 24.36 54.84 19.71
CA SER A 5 24.90 54.75 21.09
C SER A 5 25.20 53.32 21.44
N PHE A 6 26.45 53.08 21.75
CA PHE A 6 27.03 51.91 22.43
C PHE A 6 26.81 52.03 23.93
N LEU A 7 26.68 50.92 24.66
CA LEU A 7 27.13 50.79 26.05
C LEU A 7 27.44 49.31 26.38
N VAL A 8 28.54 49.09 26.71
CA VAL A 8 29.60 48.49 27.44
C VAL A 8 29.19 47.65 28.68
N PHE A 9 29.83 46.49 28.74
CA PHE A 9 30.08 45.50 29.81
C PHE A 9 30.15 46.00 31.25
N ALA A 10 29.65 45.16 32.19
CA ALA A 10 30.26 44.97 33.49
C ALA A 10 30.06 43.54 34.01
N ILE A 11 31.18 42.83 34.25
CA ILE A 11 31.31 41.56 34.94
C ILE A 11 31.33 41.84 36.46
N LEU A 12 30.52 41.11 37.22
CA LEU A 12 30.70 40.99 38.66
C LEU A 12 30.60 39.52 39.08
N LEU A 13 31.76 38.99 39.49
CA LEU A 13 31.93 37.73 40.20
C LEU A 13 31.49 37.90 41.65
N GLY A 14 30.55 37.07 42.10
CA GLY A 14 30.21 36.93 43.52
C GLY A 14 29.97 35.45 43.84
N LEU A 15 30.94 34.87 44.52
CA LEU A 15 30.87 33.55 45.13
C LEU A 15 30.00 33.61 46.39
N CYS A 16 28.95 32.77 46.46
CA CYS A 16 28.34 32.35 47.72
C CYS A 16 27.75 30.94 47.55
N GLY A 17 28.04 30.08 48.51
CA GLY A 17 27.80 28.63 48.51
C GLY A 17 26.33 28.19 48.62
N PRO A 18 26.10 26.87 48.60
CA PRO A 18 24.77 26.32 48.34
C PRO A 18 23.90 26.30 49.60
N SER A 19 22.71 26.87 49.49
CA SER A 19 21.58 26.63 50.39
C SER A 19 20.70 25.54 49.80
N PRO A 20 20.15 24.57 50.53
CA PRO A 20 19.33 23.51 49.98
C PRO A 20 17.95 24.08 49.59
N ALA A 21 17.76 24.29 48.29
CA ALA A 21 16.44 24.61 47.78
C ALA A 21 15.58 23.33 47.76
N THR A 22 14.57 23.30 48.61
CA THR A 22 13.48 22.34 48.59
C THR A 22 12.78 22.45 47.24
N VAL A 23 13.03 21.50 46.35
CA VAL A 23 12.33 21.39 45.06
C VAL A 23 10.91 20.91 45.35
N TRP A 24 9.97 21.83 45.38
CA TRP A 24 8.55 21.48 45.26
C TRP A 24 8.32 21.01 43.85
N ALA A 25 8.14 19.68 43.70
CA ALA A 25 7.61 19.13 42.47
C ALA A 25 6.18 19.67 42.31
N VAL A 26 6.01 20.70 41.47
CA VAL A 26 4.69 21.14 41.02
C VAL A 26 4.19 20.03 40.11
N ALA A 27 3.20 19.27 40.57
CA ALA A 27 2.45 18.37 39.73
C ALA A 27 1.85 19.18 38.57
N PRO A 28 1.88 18.68 37.36
CA PRO A 28 1.28 19.36 36.22
C PRO A 28 -0.22 19.51 36.45
N THR A 29 -0.68 20.69 36.82
CA THR A 29 -2.09 21.06 36.88
C THR A 29 -2.57 21.43 35.46
N GLY A 30 -2.65 20.43 34.57
CA GLY A 30 -3.51 20.53 33.42
C GLY A 30 -4.98 20.28 33.87
N PRO A 31 -5.99 20.83 33.20
CA PRO A 31 -7.37 20.47 33.49
C PRO A 31 -7.50 18.94 33.46
N PRO A 32 -8.34 18.36 34.35
CA PRO A 32 -8.55 16.92 34.35
C PRO A 32 -8.99 16.52 32.94
N LYS A 33 -8.29 15.53 32.33
CA LYS A 33 -8.71 14.97 31.07
C LYS A 33 -10.16 14.50 31.22
N GLU A 34 -11.05 15.05 30.40
CA GLU A 34 -12.47 14.70 30.43
C GLU A 34 -12.56 13.19 30.14
N LEU A 35 -13.10 12.45 31.13
CA LEU A 35 -13.28 11.00 31.04
C LEU A 35 -14.42 10.70 30.09
N VAL A 36 -14.15 10.00 28.99
CA VAL A 36 -15.17 9.61 28.02
C VAL A 36 -16.03 8.49 28.62
N LEU A 37 -17.32 8.73 28.84
CA LEU A 37 -18.28 7.70 29.24
C LEU A 37 -18.91 7.07 28.00
N ILE A 38 -18.81 5.74 27.87
CA ILE A 38 -19.46 4.96 26.82
C ILE A 38 -20.31 3.87 27.46
N ASP A 39 -21.62 3.89 27.15
CA ASP A 39 -22.62 2.93 27.60
C ASP A 39 -23.63 2.63 26.49
N THR A 40 -23.14 2.32 25.32
CA THR A 40 -23.95 2.03 24.13
C THR A 40 -24.25 0.53 24.07
N VAL A 41 -25.51 0.15 23.94
CA VAL A 41 -25.93 -1.25 23.74
C VAL A 41 -25.32 -1.81 22.46
N GLY A 42 -24.68 -2.97 22.56
CA GLY A 42 -23.98 -3.63 21.45
C GLY A 42 -22.57 -3.07 21.20
N ALA A 43 -22.10 -2.11 22.02
CA ALA A 43 -20.71 -1.70 21.96
C ALA A 43 -19.79 -2.78 22.54
N VAL A 44 -18.61 -2.92 21.93
CA VAL A 44 -17.56 -3.85 22.35
C VAL A 44 -16.28 -3.08 22.67
N ALA A 45 -15.74 -3.29 23.87
CA ALA A 45 -14.46 -2.74 24.29
C ALA A 45 -13.36 -3.80 24.18
N LEU A 46 -12.39 -3.57 23.32
CA LEU A 46 -11.18 -4.37 23.16
C LEU A 46 -10.15 -3.81 24.14
N THR A 47 -9.79 -4.58 25.18
CA THR A 47 -9.02 -4.08 26.32
C THR A 47 -7.67 -4.81 26.46
N GLY A 48 -6.65 -4.10 26.95
CA GLY A 48 -5.37 -4.71 27.33
C GLY A 48 -4.38 -4.93 26.18
N ALA A 49 -4.77 -4.75 24.93
CA ALA A 49 -3.89 -4.90 23.78
C ALA A 49 -2.88 -3.76 23.65
N THR A 50 -1.78 -4.02 22.94
CA THR A 50 -0.93 -2.96 22.40
C THR A 50 -1.52 -2.48 21.08
N VAL A 51 -1.86 -1.20 20.97
CA VAL A 51 -2.40 -0.59 19.73
C VAL A 51 -1.27 0.06 18.94
N ILE A 52 -1.15 -0.31 17.66
CA ILE A 52 -0.34 0.37 16.64
C ILE A 52 -1.32 1.03 15.71
N ASP A 53 -1.53 2.33 15.88
CA ASP A 53 -2.68 3.05 15.32
C ASP A 53 -2.60 3.39 13.82
N GLY A 54 -1.48 3.07 13.17
CA GLY A 54 -1.26 3.36 11.75
C GLY A 54 -0.79 4.80 11.47
N THR A 55 -0.75 5.70 12.46
CA THR A 55 -0.28 7.09 12.25
C THR A 55 1.24 7.21 12.13
N GLY A 56 1.98 6.21 12.60
CA GLY A 56 3.43 6.25 12.81
C GLY A 56 3.82 6.68 14.23
N ALA A 57 2.86 6.92 15.11
CA ALA A 57 3.11 7.14 16.52
C ALA A 57 3.61 5.87 17.23
N SER A 58 4.27 6.05 18.38
CA SER A 58 4.72 4.92 19.21
C SER A 58 3.53 4.05 19.64
N PRO A 59 3.68 2.71 19.66
CA PRO A 59 2.62 1.81 20.12
C PRO A 59 2.09 2.16 21.50
N LEU A 60 0.79 2.05 21.69
CA LEU A 60 0.12 2.30 22.94
C LEU A 60 -0.15 0.98 23.69
N PRO A 61 0.60 0.63 24.72
CA PRO A 61 0.39 -0.61 25.46
C PRO A 61 -0.85 -0.51 26.36
N ALA A 62 -1.44 -1.67 26.69
CA ALA A 62 -2.62 -1.81 27.55
C ALA A 62 -3.74 -0.81 27.20
N ALA A 63 -3.96 -0.63 25.91
CA ALA A 63 -4.94 0.31 25.37
C ALA A 63 -6.37 -0.24 25.46
N VAL A 64 -7.33 0.66 25.27
CA VAL A 64 -8.74 0.34 25.08
C VAL A 64 -9.19 0.89 23.72
N VAL A 65 -9.81 0.04 22.92
CA VAL A 65 -10.50 0.43 21.68
C VAL A 65 -11.97 0.05 21.84
N VAL A 66 -12.87 1.03 21.84
CA VAL A 66 -14.31 0.79 21.93
C VAL A 66 -14.93 0.91 20.54
N VAL A 67 -15.62 -0.13 20.15
CA VAL A 67 -16.36 -0.21 18.88
C VAL A 67 -17.85 -0.12 19.15
N ALA A 68 -18.54 0.80 18.50
CA ALA A 68 -19.99 0.96 18.54
C ALA A 68 -20.49 1.32 17.12
N ASP A 69 -21.61 0.72 16.71
CA ASP A 69 -22.25 0.96 15.40
C ASP A 69 -21.27 0.86 14.19
N GLY A 70 -20.33 -0.09 14.29
CA GLY A 70 -19.34 -0.34 13.25
C GLY A 70 -18.21 0.68 13.16
N ARG A 71 -18.14 1.60 14.14
CA ARG A 71 -17.12 2.65 14.22
C ARG A 71 -16.34 2.58 15.52
N ILE A 72 -15.18 3.19 15.54
CA ILE A 72 -14.35 3.37 16.73
C ILE A 72 -14.94 4.54 17.52
N ALA A 73 -15.54 4.25 18.67
CA ALA A 73 -16.07 5.26 19.57
C ALA A 73 -14.98 5.85 20.46
N TYR A 74 -13.95 5.04 20.77
CA TYR A 74 -12.78 5.45 21.55
C TYR A 74 -11.57 4.62 21.18
N ALA A 75 -10.40 5.24 21.16
CA ALA A 75 -9.11 4.56 21.10
C ALA A 75 -8.11 5.33 21.96
N GLY A 76 -7.55 4.68 22.99
CA GLY A 76 -6.66 5.38 23.91
C GLY A 76 -6.30 4.58 25.15
N LYS A 77 -5.81 5.29 26.17
CA LYS A 77 -5.47 4.71 27.48
C LYS A 77 -6.74 4.30 28.24
N ALA A 78 -6.63 3.25 29.05
CA ALA A 78 -7.74 2.76 29.86
C ALA A 78 -8.27 3.79 30.88
N ASP A 79 -7.40 4.69 31.38
CA ASP A 79 -7.78 5.76 32.29
C ASP A 79 -8.52 6.94 31.64
N GLY A 80 -8.59 6.95 30.30
CA GLY A 80 -9.32 7.97 29.53
C GLY A 80 -10.77 7.62 29.21
N VAL A 81 -11.24 6.40 29.54
CA VAL A 81 -12.61 5.94 29.25
C VAL A 81 -13.24 5.23 30.42
N ARG A 82 -14.55 5.44 30.61
CA ARG A 82 -15.40 4.68 31.54
C ARG A 82 -16.43 3.90 30.76
N LEU A 83 -16.38 2.58 30.91
CA LEU A 83 -17.33 1.68 30.26
C LEU A 83 -18.57 1.49 31.14
N GLY A 84 -19.74 1.64 30.56
CA GLY A 84 -21.02 1.35 31.22
C GLY A 84 -21.37 -0.13 31.14
N PRO A 85 -22.48 -0.56 31.85
CA PRO A 85 -22.87 -1.95 31.96
C PRO A 85 -23.35 -2.60 30.66
N HIS A 86 -23.64 -1.81 29.62
CA HIS A 86 -24.10 -2.34 28.32
C HIS A 86 -22.95 -2.59 27.33
N VAL A 87 -21.69 -2.29 27.72
CA VAL A 87 -20.52 -2.52 26.89
C VAL A 87 -19.91 -3.88 27.18
N GLU A 88 -19.84 -4.75 26.20
CA GLU A 88 -19.13 -6.03 26.30
C GLU A 88 -17.62 -5.79 26.29
N ALA A 89 -16.89 -6.32 27.27
CA ALA A 89 -15.43 -6.22 27.31
C ALA A 89 -14.80 -7.52 26.81
N VAL A 90 -13.89 -7.41 25.84
CA VAL A 90 -13.05 -8.49 25.32
C VAL A 90 -11.62 -8.24 25.76
N ASP A 91 -11.07 -9.12 26.59
CA ASP A 91 -9.67 -9.04 27.02
C ASP A 91 -8.73 -9.51 25.89
N LEU A 92 -7.85 -8.63 25.47
CA LEU A 92 -6.82 -8.84 24.45
C LEU A 92 -5.41 -8.59 25.02
N ALA A 93 -5.22 -8.81 26.32
CA ALA A 93 -3.89 -8.71 26.95
C ALA A 93 -2.88 -9.61 26.22
N GLY A 94 -1.69 -9.07 25.92
CA GLY A 94 -0.66 -9.77 25.15
C GLY A 94 -0.97 -9.90 23.65
N ARG A 95 -1.91 -9.14 23.11
CA ARG A 95 -2.23 -9.03 21.68
C ARG A 95 -1.86 -7.65 21.16
N TRP A 96 -1.80 -7.54 19.82
CA TRP A 96 -1.61 -6.29 19.10
C TRP A 96 -2.81 -5.99 18.23
N ILE A 97 -3.24 -4.75 18.21
CA ILE A 97 -4.31 -4.29 17.30
C ILE A 97 -3.68 -3.31 16.31
N VAL A 98 -3.89 -3.58 15.02
CA VAL A 98 -3.49 -2.72 13.91
C VAL A 98 -4.72 -2.37 13.07
N PRO A 99 -4.72 -1.27 12.25
CA PRO A 99 -5.78 -1.02 11.29
C PRO A 99 -5.90 -2.17 10.28
N GLY A 100 -7.07 -2.36 9.71
CA GLY A 100 -7.26 -3.28 8.59
C GLY A 100 -6.33 -2.96 7.43
N PHE A 101 -5.72 -3.98 6.83
CA PHE A 101 -4.78 -3.83 5.74
C PHE A 101 -5.46 -3.40 4.45
N ILE A 102 -4.73 -2.65 3.61
CA ILE A 102 -5.19 -2.11 2.33
C ILE A 102 -4.27 -2.60 1.22
N ASP A 103 -4.80 -3.43 0.32
CA ASP A 103 -4.13 -3.82 -0.91
C ASP A 103 -4.53 -2.84 -2.03
N ALA A 104 -3.57 -2.00 -2.42
CA ALA A 104 -3.79 -0.95 -3.40
C ALA A 104 -3.65 -1.44 -4.86
N HIS A 105 -3.36 -2.72 -5.09
CA HIS A 105 -3.27 -3.31 -6.42
C HIS A 105 -3.45 -4.83 -6.38
N GLY A 106 -4.66 -5.29 -6.62
CA GLY A 106 -4.93 -6.71 -6.78
C GLY A 106 -6.18 -6.94 -7.63
N HIS A 107 -6.18 -7.97 -8.47
CA HIS A 107 -7.27 -8.22 -9.41
C HIS A 107 -8.31 -9.17 -8.84
N VAL A 108 -9.58 -8.94 -9.18
CA VAL A 108 -10.69 -9.83 -8.78
C VAL A 108 -10.79 -10.99 -9.77
N PRO A 109 -10.85 -12.25 -9.30
CA PRO A 109 -10.93 -13.41 -10.18
C PRO A 109 -12.26 -13.48 -10.98
N PRO A 110 -12.38 -14.42 -11.95
CA PRO A 110 -13.66 -14.75 -12.57
C PRO A 110 -14.76 -15.04 -11.54
N PRO A 111 -16.04 -14.89 -11.89
CA PRO A 111 -17.17 -14.92 -10.94
C PRO A 111 -17.18 -16.11 -9.97
N ASP A 112 -16.86 -17.30 -10.46
CA ASP A 112 -16.90 -18.53 -9.64
C ASP A 112 -15.86 -18.55 -8.51
N GLY A 113 -14.75 -17.82 -8.67
CA GLY A 113 -13.70 -17.70 -7.67
C GLY A 113 -13.91 -16.56 -6.66
N VAL A 114 -14.84 -15.64 -6.92
CA VAL A 114 -14.99 -14.40 -6.15
C VAL A 114 -15.28 -14.61 -4.67
N PRO A 115 -16.26 -15.44 -4.25
CA PRO A 115 -16.57 -15.56 -2.82
C PRO A 115 -15.39 -16.07 -2.01
N GLY A 116 -14.71 -17.12 -2.46
CA GLY A 116 -13.54 -17.70 -1.81
C GLY A 116 -12.37 -16.73 -1.75
N PHE A 117 -12.14 -15.98 -2.82
CA PHE A 117 -11.12 -14.95 -2.89
C PHE A 117 -11.36 -13.84 -1.86
N LEU A 118 -12.56 -13.27 -1.81
CA LEU A 118 -12.88 -12.16 -0.92
C LEU A 118 -12.79 -12.57 0.54
N THR A 119 -13.27 -13.77 0.90
CA THR A 119 -13.16 -14.29 2.27
C THR A 119 -11.73 -14.60 2.66
N GLN A 120 -10.91 -15.08 1.72
CA GLN A 120 -9.49 -15.31 1.95
C GLN A 120 -8.74 -14.00 2.21
N LEU A 121 -8.99 -12.93 1.45
CA LEU A 121 -8.41 -11.62 1.72
C LEU A 121 -8.72 -11.15 3.16
N LEU A 122 -9.98 -11.28 3.58
CA LEU A 122 -10.38 -10.95 4.96
C LEU A 122 -9.68 -11.84 6.00
N ALA A 123 -9.51 -13.13 5.74
CA ALA A 123 -8.81 -14.03 6.64
C ALA A 123 -7.35 -13.64 6.87
N PHE A 124 -6.73 -13.02 5.88
CA PHE A 124 -5.37 -12.46 5.93
C PHE A 124 -5.35 -10.95 6.28
N GLY A 125 -6.45 -10.40 6.79
CA GLY A 125 -6.51 -9.05 7.35
C GLY A 125 -6.71 -7.93 6.33
N THR A 126 -6.81 -8.23 5.02
CA THR A 126 -7.09 -7.22 4.00
C THR A 126 -8.55 -6.80 4.05
N THR A 127 -8.83 -5.57 4.45
CA THR A 127 -10.19 -5.02 4.61
C THR A 127 -10.58 -4.05 3.48
N THR A 128 -9.62 -3.66 2.66
CA THR A 128 -9.82 -2.81 1.47
C THR A 128 -8.93 -3.30 0.33
N LEU A 129 -9.50 -3.36 -0.88
CA LEU A 129 -8.81 -3.76 -2.12
C LEU A 129 -9.10 -2.75 -3.22
N ARG A 130 -8.07 -2.25 -3.91
CA ARG A 130 -8.20 -1.58 -5.20
C ARG A 130 -7.94 -2.58 -6.32
N ALA A 131 -8.94 -2.76 -7.20
CA ALA A 131 -8.94 -3.75 -8.28
C ALA A 131 -8.84 -3.04 -9.65
N PRO A 132 -7.62 -2.90 -10.22
CA PRO A 132 -7.37 -2.08 -11.41
C PRO A 132 -7.71 -2.76 -12.74
N PHE A 133 -8.66 -3.69 -12.77
CA PHE A 133 -9.03 -4.38 -13.99
C PHE A 133 -10.43 -4.97 -13.95
N GLY A 134 -11.19 -4.71 -15.03
CA GLY A 134 -12.50 -5.28 -15.30
C GLY A 134 -13.65 -4.52 -14.61
N PRO A 135 -14.79 -4.39 -15.32
CA PRO A 135 -15.97 -3.70 -14.80
C PRO A 135 -16.61 -4.51 -13.66
N ARG A 136 -16.29 -4.18 -12.43
CA ARG A 136 -16.73 -4.86 -11.19
C ARG A 136 -17.59 -3.98 -10.30
N ALA A 137 -18.20 -2.91 -10.84
CA ALA A 137 -19.02 -1.99 -10.04
C ALA A 137 -20.17 -2.72 -9.33
N GLU A 138 -20.82 -3.67 -9.96
CA GLU A 138 -21.88 -4.49 -9.34
C GLU A 138 -21.36 -5.29 -8.13
N LEU A 139 -20.17 -5.90 -8.25
CA LEU A 139 -19.56 -6.63 -7.13
C LEU A 139 -19.20 -5.68 -5.98
N ARG A 140 -18.64 -4.51 -6.29
CA ARG A 140 -18.39 -3.47 -5.29
C ARG A 140 -19.68 -3.13 -4.52
N ASP A 141 -20.77 -2.92 -5.23
CA ASP A 141 -22.06 -2.55 -4.64
C ASP A 141 -22.66 -3.69 -3.80
N LEU A 142 -22.50 -4.97 -4.22
CA LEU A 142 -22.87 -6.14 -3.41
C LEU A 142 -22.05 -6.21 -2.10
N VAL A 143 -20.75 -5.95 -2.17
CA VAL A 143 -19.89 -5.90 -0.95
C VAL A 143 -20.26 -4.70 -0.07
N ALA A 144 -20.52 -3.55 -0.68
CA ALA A 144 -20.87 -2.33 0.05
C ALA A 144 -22.20 -2.49 0.82
N SER A 145 -23.20 -3.13 0.22
CA SER A 145 -24.50 -3.44 0.85
C SER A 145 -24.44 -4.58 1.88
N GLY A 146 -23.35 -5.37 1.91
CA GLY A 146 -23.22 -6.56 2.75
C GLY A 146 -23.89 -7.82 2.18
N ALA A 147 -24.43 -7.78 0.96
CA ALA A 147 -24.96 -8.95 0.28
C ALA A 147 -23.86 -9.96 -0.10
N GLN A 148 -22.63 -9.47 -0.29
CA GLN A 148 -21.43 -10.29 -0.46
C GLN A 148 -20.43 -9.94 0.65
N LEU A 149 -19.97 -10.93 1.41
CA LEU A 149 -18.89 -10.73 2.39
C LEU A 149 -17.57 -10.53 1.65
N GLY A 150 -16.86 -9.45 1.95
CA GLY A 150 -15.57 -9.11 1.34
C GLY A 150 -14.99 -7.81 1.86
N PRO A 151 -13.72 -7.52 1.53
CA PRO A 151 -13.11 -6.22 1.77
C PRO A 151 -13.84 -5.13 0.96
N ARG A 152 -13.74 -3.88 1.37
CA ARG A 152 -14.17 -2.74 0.55
C ARG A 152 -13.46 -2.78 -0.80
N LEU A 153 -14.19 -2.60 -1.88
CA LEU A 153 -13.64 -2.62 -3.22
C LEU A 153 -13.61 -1.23 -3.85
N PHE A 154 -12.49 -0.93 -4.51
CA PHE A 154 -12.35 0.15 -5.50
C PHE A 154 -12.11 -0.50 -6.85
N VAL A 155 -12.85 -0.12 -7.88
CA VAL A 155 -12.84 -0.80 -9.16
C VAL A 155 -12.62 0.17 -10.33
N SER A 156 -11.85 -0.28 -11.33
CA SER A 156 -11.76 0.40 -12.62
C SER A 156 -12.65 -0.26 -13.67
N GLY A 157 -12.65 0.30 -14.88
CA GLY A 157 -13.11 -0.38 -16.10
C GLY A 157 -12.03 -1.30 -16.67
N ASN A 158 -12.09 -1.53 -17.99
CA ASN A 158 -11.02 -2.18 -18.71
C ASN A 158 -9.74 -1.33 -18.67
N LEU A 159 -8.59 -1.97 -18.90
CA LEU A 159 -7.34 -1.27 -19.14
C LEU A 159 -7.49 -0.37 -20.37
N ILE A 160 -6.98 0.85 -20.32
CA ILE A 160 -6.84 1.71 -21.51
C ILE A 160 -5.41 1.57 -22.00
N ASP A 161 -5.22 1.17 -23.25
CA ASP A 161 -3.89 0.90 -23.80
C ASP A 161 -3.76 1.32 -25.27
N GLY A 162 -2.54 1.36 -25.76
CA GLY A 162 -2.25 1.63 -27.16
C GLY A 162 -2.67 0.49 -28.10
N THR A 163 -2.58 0.73 -29.41
CA THR A 163 -2.98 -0.23 -30.47
C THR A 163 -2.22 -1.54 -30.41
N GLU A 164 -0.96 -1.49 -29.96
CA GLU A 164 -0.06 -2.65 -29.86
C GLU A 164 -0.20 -3.42 -28.52
N SER A 165 -1.24 -3.13 -27.77
CA SER A 165 -1.50 -3.80 -26.48
C SER A 165 -1.43 -5.32 -26.61
N PHE A 166 -0.66 -5.94 -25.73
CA PHE A 166 -0.63 -7.39 -25.57
C PHE A 166 -1.83 -7.91 -24.73
N SER A 167 -2.54 -7.02 -24.03
CA SER A 167 -3.70 -7.39 -23.23
C SER A 167 -4.92 -7.65 -24.14
N GLY A 168 -5.47 -8.87 -24.08
CA GLY A 168 -6.68 -9.23 -24.81
C GLY A 168 -7.97 -8.53 -24.32
N VAL A 169 -7.86 -7.77 -23.20
CA VAL A 169 -9.01 -7.16 -22.51
C VAL A 169 -8.87 -5.64 -22.40
N ALA A 170 -7.91 -5.05 -23.11
CA ALA A 170 -7.73 -3.61 -23.14
C ALA A 170 -8.71 -2.92 -24.08
N ASP A 171 -9.18 -1.76 -23.68
CA ASP A 171 -9.77 -0.76 -24.59
C ASP A 171 -8.61 -0.11 -25.34
N ARG A 172 -8.40 -0.52 -26.59
CA ARG A 172 -7.31 -0.03 -27.43
C ARG A 172 -7.67 1.31 -28.07
N VAL A 173 -6.74 2.24 -28.01
CA VAL A 173 -6.92 3.61 -28.49
C VAL A 173 -5.70 4.07 -29.30
N ALA A 174 -5.97 4.91 -30.31
CA ALA A 174 -4.95 5.49 -31.20
C ALA A 174 -4.93 7.02 -31.17
N THR A 175 -6.00 7.64 -30.67
CA THR A 175 -6.20 9.10 -30.71
C THR A 175 -6.70 9.63 -29.36
N GLU A 176 -6.44 10.92 -29.10
CA GLU A 176 -6.98 11.59 -27.89
C GLU A 176 -8.50 11.52 -27.81
N ALA A 177 -9.20 11.62 -28.93
CA ALA A 177 -10.66 11.54 -28.97
C ALA A 177 -11.16 10.19 -28.47
N GLU A 178 -10.55 9.10 -28.94
CA GLU A 178 -10.87 7.73 -28.52
C GLU A 178 -10.58 7.53 -27.01
N VAL A 179 -9.43 8.01 -26.52
CA VAL A 179 -9.11 7.96 -25.09
C VAL A 179 -10.19 8.64 -24.25
N ARG A 180 -10.57 9.88 -24.61
CA ARG A 180 -11.60 10.64 -23.87
C ARG A 180 -12.96 9.95 -23.94
N ASP A 181 -13.32 9.34 -25.08
CA ASP A 181 -14.55 8.55 -25.22
C ASP A 181 -14.55 7.32 -24.32
N VAL A 182 -13.42 6.59 -24.25
CA VAL A 182 -13.27 5.45 -23.33
C VAL A 182 -13.41 5.88 -21.89
N VAL A 183 -12.73 6.95 -21.46
CA VAL A 183 -12.84 7.47 -20.08
C VAL A 183 -14.29 7.81 -19.75
N ARG A 184 -15.01 8.57 -20.63
CA ARG A 184 -16.41 8.92 -20.41
C ARG A 184 -17.33 7.69 -20.34
N ARG A 185 -17.07 6.67 -21.14
CA ARG A 185 -17.79 5.39 -21.06
C ARG A 185 -17.59 4.72 -19.70
N GLN A 186 -16.35 4.67 -19.20
CA GLN A 186 -16.03 4.09 -17.90
C GLN A 186 -16.63 4.91 -16.74
N VAL A 187 -16.68 6.23 -16.84
CA VAL A 187 -17.44 7.09 -15.90
C VAL A 187 -18.91 6.66 -15.86
N GLY A 188 -19.53 6.42 -17.03
CA GLY A 188 -20.90 5.89 -17.11
C GLY A 188 -21.09 4.52 -16.47
N GLN A 189 -20.04 3.71 -16.39
CA GLN A 189 -19.99 2.43 -15.68
C GLN A 189 -19.80 2.57 -14.17
N LYS A 190 -19.72 3.80 -13.64
CA LYS A 190 -19.53 4.12 -12.22
C LYS A 190 -18.25 3.52 -11.62
N VAL A 191 -17.16 3.58 -12.35
CA VAL A 191 -15.85 3.17 -11.82
C VAL A 191 -15.33 4.16 -10.79
N ASP A 192 -14.41 3.71 -9.92
CA ASP A 192 -13.82 4.54 -8.87
C ASP A 192 -12.53 5.23 -9.34
N PHE A 193 -11.88 4.69 -10.38
CA PHE A 193 -10.64 5.23 -10.96
C PHE A 193 -10.42 4.70 -12.39
N ILE A 194 -9.47 5.29 -13.12
CA ILE A 194 -9.08 4.88 -14.47
C ILE A 194 -7.74 4.13 -14.41
N LYS A 195 -7.60 3.03 -15.16
CA LYS A 195 -6.34 2.28 -15.31
C LYS A 195 -5.77 2.47 -16.70
N LEU A 196 -4.58 3.08 -16.76
CA LEU A 196 -3.76 3.17 -17.96
C LEU A 196 -2.74 2.04 -18.00
N TYR A 197 -2.36 1.66 -19.22
CA TYR A 197 -1.48 0.53 -19.41
C TYR A 197 -0.29 0.88 -20.32
N ASP A 198 0.45 -0.08 -20.69
CA ASP A 198 1.86 -0.16 -21.07
C ASP A 198 2.22 0.66 -22.32
N GLU A 199 1.42 0.54 -23.39
CA GLU A 199 1.73 1.05 -24.73
C GLU A 199 1.24 2.48 -24.99
N LEU A 200 0.64 3.15 -23.99
CA LEU A 200 0.15 4.51 -24.18
C LEU A 200 1.29 5.50 -24.34
N PRO A 201 1.35 6.27 -25.46
CA PRO A 201 2.27 7.37 -25.60
C PRO A 201 1.87 8.56 -24.70
N PRO A 202 2.80 9.48 -24.42
CA PRO A 202 2.59 10.58 -23.48
C PRO A 202 1.40 11.50 -23.76
N ASP A 203 1.08 11.76 -25.02
CA ASP A 203 -0.08 12.56 -25.43
C ASP A 203 -1.42 11.89 -25.06
N LEU A 204 -1.53 10.59 -25.26
CA LEU A 204 -2.72 9.82 -24.89
C LEU A 204 -2.85 9.65 -23.37
N VAL A 205 -1.73 9.49 -22.65
CA VAL A 205 -1.71 9.49 -21.17
C VAL A 205 -2.23 10.83 -20.63
N ARG A 206 -1.75 11.96 -21.17
CA ARG A 206 -2.24 13.30 -20.81
C ARG A 206 -3.75 13.44 -21.05
N ALA A 207 -4.21 13.03 -22.25
CA ALA A 207 -5.63 13.10 -22.60
C ALA A 207 -6.51 12.29 -21.64
N ALA A 208 -6.04 11.11 -21.21
CA ALA A 208 -6.73 10.27 -20.24
C ALA A 208 -6.79 10.93 -18.85
N ILE A 209 -5.66 11.45 -18.36
CA ILE A 209 -5.57 12.15 -17.06
C ILE A 209 -6.51 13.36 -17.05
N ASP A 210 -6.40 14.24 -18.05
CA ASP A 210 -7.24 15.42 -18.16
C ASP A 210 -8.73 15.08 -18.14
N GLU A 211 -9.15 14.04 -18.88
CA GLU A 211 -10.56 13.65 -18.94
C GLU A 211 -11.03 13.02 -17.63
N ALA A 212 -10.23 12.13 -17.05
CA ALA A 212 -10.55 11.49 -15.77
C ALA A 212 -10.70 12.52 -14.64
N HIS A 213 -9.76 13.46 -14.54
CA HIS A 213 -9.79 14.51 -13.52
C HIS A 213 -10.98 15.46 -13.68
N ARG A 214 -11.46 15.75 -14.92
CA ARG A 214 -12.71 16.50 -15.12
C ARG A 214 -13.93 15.82 -14.50
N HIS A 215 -13.87 14.50 -14.36
CA HIS A 215 -14.93 13.69 -13.75
C HIS A 215 -14.63 13.33 -12.29
N GLY A 216 -13.57 13.90 -11.69
CA GLY A 216 -13.15 13.62 -10.31
C GLY A 216 -12.59 12.22 -10.07
N LEU A 217 -12.18 11.52 -11.13
CA LEU A 217 -11.59 10.19 -11.04
C LEU A 217 -10.06 10.27 -11.02
N ARG A 218 -9.44 9.50 -10.14
CA ARG A 218 -7.99 9.30 -10.11
C ARG A 218 -7.53 8.37 -11.23
N VAL A 219 -6.26 8.50 -11.62
CA VAL A 219 -5.64 7.72 -12.69
C VAL A 219 -4.46 6.92 -12.16
N MET A 220 -4.48 5.62 -12.43
CA MET A 220 -3.43 4.68 -12.08
C MET A 220 -2.72 4.18 -13.35
N GLY A 221 -1.39 4.19 -13.36
CA GLY A 221 -0.56 3.80 -14.51
C GLY A 221 0.30 2.57 -14.26
N HIS A 222 0.21 1.58 -15.16
CA HIS A 222 1.23 0.59 -15.42
C HIS A 222 1.87 1.01 -16.76
N LEU A 223 2.87 1.87 -16.70
CA LEU A 223 3.38 2.56 -17.87
C LEU A 223 4.75 2.01 -18.31
N GLY A 224 4.87 1.69 -19.57
CA GLY A 224 6.11 1.29 -20.22
C GLY A 224 6.61 2.36 -21.18
N ARG A 225 5.81 2.75 -22.15
CA ARG A 225 6.16 3.72 -23.18
C ARG A 225 6.23 5.16 -22.65
N THR A 226 5.34 5.52 -21.74
CA THR A 226 5.40 6.81 -21.02
C THR A 226 6.22 6.65 -19.76
N THR A 227 7.21 7.51 -19.54
CA THR A 227 8.07 7.45 -18.36
C THR A 227 7.33 7.93 -17.10
N TRP A 228 7.80 7.52 -15.93
CA TRP A 228 7.23 7.98 -14.65
C TRP A 228 7.41 9.50 -14.48
N THR A 229 8.54 10.05 -14.92
CA THR A 229 8.75 11.50 -14.93
C THR A 229 7.68 12.21 -15.73
N GLN A 230 7.46 11.78 -16.98
CA GLN A 230 6.42 12.38 -17.84
C GLN A 230 5.03 12.24 -17.24
N ALA A 231 4.69 11.06 -16.70
CA ALA A 231 3.39 10.81 -16.11
C ALA A 231 3.14 11.67 -14.86
N ALA A 232 4.15 11.83 -13.98
CA ALA A 232 4.08 12.70 -12.82
C ALA A 232 3.88 14.17 -13.20
N GLU A 233 4.63 14.68 -14.19
CA GLU A 233 4.46 16.03 -14.73
C GLU A 233 3.08 16.26 -15.38
N MET A 234 2.41 15.19 -15.81
CA MET A 234 1.04 15.23 -16.33
C MET A 234 -0.02 15.18 -15.25
N GLY A 235 0.37 14.89 -13.99
CA GLY A 235 -0.53 14.80 -12.85
C GLY A 235 -1.17 13.43 -12.67
N ILE A 236 -0.50 12.34 -13.04
CA ILE A 236 -0.99 10.99 -12.70
C ILE A 236 -1.06 10.81 -11.18
N ASP A 237 -2.04 10.07 -10.69
CA ASP A 237 -2.24 9.91 -9.24
C ASP A 237 -1.50 8.70 -8.66
N SER A 238 -1.22 7.67 -9.47
CA SER A 238 -0.67 6.40 -8.97
C SER A 238 0.17 5.69 -10.02
N LEU A 239 1.33 5.13 -9.62
CA LEU A 239 2.25 4.39 -10.47
C LEU A 239 2.58 3.02 -9.88
N SER A 240 2.62 2.01 -10.73
CA SER A 240 2.84 0.61 -10.35
C SER A 240 4.12 0.02 -10.94
N HIS A 241 4.66 -0.99 -10.25
CA HIS A 241 5.76 -1.85 -10.71
C HIS A 241 7.12 -1.14 -10.80
N SER A 242 7.79 -1.05 -9.64
CA SER A 242 9.10 -0.41 -9.50
C SER A 242 10.26 -1.07 -10.26
N TRP A 243 10.01 -2.15 -10.93
CA TRP A 243 10.99 -2.91 -11.71
C TRP A 243 10.70 -2.85 -13.23
N TYR A 244 9.81 -1.96 -13.66
CA TYR A 244 9.33 -1.86 -15.03
C TYR A 244 9.94 -0.69 -15.81
N ALA A 245 9.80 -0.73 -17.15
CA ALA A 245 10.45 0.18 -18.07
C ALA A 245 10.21 1.67 -17.76
N GLY A 246 9.00 2.06 -17.41
CA GLY A 246 8.66 3.46 -17.11
C GLY A 246 9.47 4.07 -15.97
N LEU A 247 9.74 3.29 -14.89
CA LEU A 247 10.65 3.71 -13.83
C LEU A 247 12.10 3.70 -14.33
N ALA A 248 12.52 2.62 -15.00
CA ALA A 248 13.91 2.48 -15.43
C ALA A 248 14.39 3.67 -16.25
N HIS A 249 13.56 4.20 -17.16
CA HIS A 249 13.87 5.40 -17.94
C HIS A 249 13.99 6.66 -17.07
N SER A 250 13.22 6.74 -15.98
CA SER A 250 13.09 7.95 -15.18
C SER A 250 14.25 8.18 -14.21
N ILE A 251 15.02 7.13 -13.91
CA ILE A 251 16.12 7.15 -12.92
C ILE A 251 17.49 6.94 -13.53
N VAL A 252 17.62 7.11 -14.84
CA VAL A 252 18.90 7.08 -15.54
C VAL A 252 19.28 8.49 -16.00
N PRO A 253 20.59 8.81 -16.09
CA PRO A 253 21.07 10.08 -16.62
C PRO A 253 20.56 10.37 -18.04
N ALA A 254 20.41 11.65 -18.38
CA ALA A 254 19.77 12.09 -19.63
C ALA A 254 20.45 11.54 -20.89
N ASP A 255 21.76 11.37 -20.87
CA ASP A 255 22.57 10.81 -21.97
C ASP A 255 22.37 9.30 -22.17
N HIS A 256 21.77 8.60 -21.20
CA HIS A 256 21.41 7.19 -21.28
C HIS A 256 19.93 6.94 -21.58
N GLN A 257 19.06 7.95 -21.48
CA GLN A 257 17.61 7.75 -21.61
C GLN A 257 17.20 7.20 -22.98
N GLU A 258 17.87 7.64 -24.07
CA GLU A 258 17.57 7.13 -25.41
C GLU A 258 17.96 5.67 -25.57
N GLU A 259 19.07 5.24 -24.98
CA GLU A 259 19.49 3.84 -24.94
C GLU A 259 18.42 2.99 -24.21
N PHE A 260 17.87 3.50 -23.11
CA PHE A 260 16.84 2.77 -22.31
C PHE A 260 15.51 2.64 -23.04
N LYS A 261 15.13 3.56 -23.92
CA LYS A 261 13.96 3.39 -24.79
C LYS A 261 14.08 2.18 -25.71
N ASN A 262 15.30 1.84 -26.14
CA ASN A 262 15.56 0.70 -27.02
C ASN A 262 15.45 -0.65 -26.28
N PHE A 263 15.51 -0.68 -24.95
CA PHE A 263 15.26 -1.90 -24.15
C PHE A 263 13.77 -2.17 -23.95
N TYR A 264 12.91 -1.18 -24.23
CA TYR A 264 11.48 -1.40 -24.26
C TYR A 264 11.12 -2.17 -25.53
N ILE A 265 10.83 -3.46 -25.38
CA ILE A 265 10.46 -4.32 -26.49
C ILE A 265 8.97 -4.57 -26.41
N PRO A 266 8.18 -4.20 -27.44
CA PRO A 266 6.79 -4.59 -27.58
C PRO A 266 6.65 -6.11 -27.42
N ASN A 267 5.60 -6.57 -26.73
CA ASN A 267 5.34 -7.99 -26.44
C ASN A 267 6.16 -8.61 -25.29
N ARG A 268 6.60 -7.84 -24.28
CA ARG A 268 7.16 -8.30 -23.00
C ARG A 268 8.43 -9.15 -23.05
N ARG A 269 9.20 -9.06 -24.10
CA ARG A 269 10.53 -9.68 -24.12
C ARG A 269 11.54 -8.72 -23.50
N PHE A 270 11.87 -8.91 -22.24
CA PHE A 270 12.91 -8.10 -21.62
C PHE A 270 14.28 -8.44 -22.20
N ASP A 271 14.96 -7.41 -22.71
CA ASP A 271 16.35 -7.53 -23.09
C ASP A 271 17.21 -7.73 -21.83
N PRO A 272 18.03 -8.79 -21.76
CA PRO A 272 18.95 -8.97 -20.62
C PRO A 272 19.87 -7.78 -20.41
N GLY A 273 20.15 -7.01 -21.47
CA GLY A 273 20.92 -5.77 -21.43
C GLY A 273 20.33 -4.72 -20.52
N LEU A 274 18.99 -4.63 -20.38
CA LEU A 274 18.32 -3.67 -19.51
C LEU A 274 18.85 -3.75 -18.06
N PHE A 275 18.76 -4.92 -17.44
CA PHE A 275 19.14 -5.11 -16.03
C PHE A 275 20.65 -4.96 -15.82
N ARG A 276 21.46 -5.40 -16.79
CA ARG A 276 22.91 -5.19 -16.74
C ARG A 276 23.24 -3.71 -16.79
N LYS A 277 22.69 -2.98 -17.77
CA LYS A 277 22.93 -1.56 -17.94
C LYS A 277 22.42 -0.75 -16.74
N TRP A 278 21.26 -1.15 -16.22
CA TRP A 278 20.67 -0.51 -15.04
C TRP A 278 21.61 -0.56 -13.84
N ARG A 279 22.23 -1.74 -13.57
CA ARG A 279 23.25 -1.89 -12.53
C ARG A 279 24.52 -1.06 -12.75
N GLU A 280 24.87 -0.80 -13.99
CA GLU A 280 26.07 -0.04 -14.33
C GLU A 280 25.90 1.47 -14.09
N ILE A 281 24.69 2.00 -14.28
CA ILE A 281 24.48 3.45 -14.37
C ILE A 281 23.49 4.01 -13.33
N VAL A 282 22.60 3.21 -12.73
CA VAL A 282 21.68 3.70 -11.73
C VAL A 282 22.34 3.77 -10.36
N ASP A 283 22.36 4.96 -9.77
CA ASP A 283 22.69 5.18 -8.38
C ASP A 283 21.41 5.45 -7.58
N PRO A 284 21.01 4.56 -6.64
CA PRO A 284 19.84 4.77 -5.79
C PRO A 284 19.92 6.03 -4.93
N LYS A 285 21.12 6.57 -4.72
CA LYS A 285 21.38 7.82 -4.00
C LYS A 285 21.72 8.98 -4.96
N GLY A 286 21.65 8.73 -6.26
CA GLY A 286 22.01 9.68 -7.29
C GLY A 286 20.92 10.73 -7.53
N PRO A 287 21.29 11.80 -8.28
CA PRO A 287 20.41 12.95 -8.52
C PRO A 287 19.16 12.60 -9.33
N GLU A 288 19.18 11.55 -10.16
CA GLU A 288 18.03 11.12 -10.93
C GLU A 288 16.91 10.54 -10.03
N VAL A 289 17.30 9.67 -9.09
CA VAL A 289 16.37 9.11 -8.09
C VAL A 289 15.85 10.22 -7.17
N GLU A 290 16.71 11.15 -6.76
CA GLU A 290 16.32 12.32 -5.96
C GLU A 290 15.31 13.21 -6.67
N ARG A 291 15.58 13.53 -7.93
CA ARG A 291 14.70 14.35 -8.77
C ARG A 291 13.34 13.69 -8.97
N LEU A 292 13.31 12.39 -9.30
CA LEU A 292 12.06 11.66 -9.46
C LEU A 292 11.28 11.61 -8.13
N ALA A 293 11.94 11.29 -7.02
CA ALA A 293 11.29 11.27 -5.72
C ALA A 293 10.69 12.63 -5.35
N ALA A 294 11.42 13.73 -5.57
CA ALA A 294 10.91 15.09 -5.36
C ALA A 294 9.69 15.38 -6.22
N LEU A 295 9.72 15.01 -7.49
CA LEU A 295 8.60 15.18 -8.41
C LEU A 295 7.35 14.38 -7.97
N LEU A 296 7.55 13.12 -7.58
CA LEU A 296 6.46 12.27 -7.07
C LEU A 296 5.83 12.86 -5.79
N CYS A 297 6.65 13.43 -4.89
CA CYS A 297 6.16 14.11 -3.69
C CYS A 297 5.42 15.41 -4.04
N GLU A 298 5.96 16.24 -4.93
CA GLU A 298 5.37 17.51 -5.35
C GLU A 298 3.98 17.31 -5.95
N HIS A 299 3.81 16.28 -6.78
CA HIS A 299 2.55 15.95 -7.43
C HIS A 299 1.67 14.97 -6.64
N HIS A 300 2.06 14.60 -5.40
CA HIS A 300 1.34 13.64 -4.56
C HIS A 300 1.07 12.29 -5.23
N VAL A 301 2.01 11.82 -6.05
CA VAL A 301 1.89 10.55 -6.78
C VAL A 301 2.15 9.39 -5.84
N GLU A 302 1.18 8.48 -5.73
CA GLU A 302 1.34 7.21 -5.01
C GLU A 302 2.18 6.23 -5.83
N VAL A 303 3.02 5.44 -5.14
CA VAL A 303 3.78 4.35 -5.73
C VAL A 303 3.50 3.04 -4.98
N HIS A 304 3.02 2.01 -5.68
CA HIS A 304 2.97 0.63 -5.17
C HIS A 304 3.98 -0.22 -5.93
N PRO A 305 5.06 -0.64 -5.24
CA PRO A 305 6.21 -1.23 -5.91
C PRO A 305 5.94 -2.62 -6.47
N ASN A 306 5.01 -3.39 -5.89
CA ASN A 306 4.73 -4.79 -6.24
C ASN A 306 6.00 -5.66 -6.20
N LEU A 307 6.80 -5.52 -5.13
CA LEU A 307 8.05 -6.28 -4.98
C LEU A 307 7.79 -7.79 -4.99
N VAL A 308 6.66 -8.23 -4.42
CA VAL A 308 6.29 -9.65 -4.38
C VAL A 308 6.12 -10.22 -5.78
N LEU A 309 5.50 -9.49 -6.70
CA LEU A 309 5.41 -9.89 -8.10
C LEU A 309 6.80 -9.84 -8.77
N GLY A 310 7.57 -8.79 -8.51
CA GLY A 310 8.95 -8.66 -8.98
C GLY A 310 9.83 -9.82 -8.51
N GLU A 311 9.69 -10.26 -7.26
CA GLU A 311 10.37 -11.46 -6.74
C GLU A 311 9.93 -12.71 -7.48
N ALA A 312 8.62 -12.97 -7.61
CA ALA A 312 8.09 -14.15 -8.30
C ALA A 312 8.53 -14.22 -9.77
N VAL A 313 8.57 -13.07 -10.46
CA VAL A 313 9.06 -12.99 -11.85
C VAL A 313 10.57 -13.25 -11.90
N THR A 314 11.35 -12.59 -11.03
CA THR A 314 12.82 -12.67 -11.03
C THR A 314 13.32 -14.06 -10.66
N TRP A 315 12.66 -14.75 -9.73
CA TRP A 315 12.99 -16.11 -9.30
C TRP A 315 11.98 -17.15 -9.80
N GLY A 316 11.31 -16.89 -10.93
CA GLY A 316 10.35 -17.83 -11.51
C GLY A 316 10.94 -19.19 -11.91
N ASP A 317 12.26 -19.33 -11.92
CA ASP A 317 13.02 -20.57 -12.14
C ASP A 317 13.47 -21.26 -10.83
N ASP A 318 13.14 -20.70 -9.66
CA ASP A 318 13.50 -21.22 -8.34
C ASP A 318 12.24 -21.66 -7.55
N PRO A 319 11.91 -22.95 -7.54
CA PRO A 319 10.74 -23.44 -6.80
C PRO A 319 10.78 -23.13 -5.30
N ALA A 320 11.95 -23.04 -4.67
CA ALA A 320 12.05 -22.75 -3.25
C ALA A 320 11.62 -21.32 -2.91
N VAL A 321 11.81 -20.37 -3.82
CA VAL A 321 11.32 -19.00 -3.67
C VAL A 321 9.81 -18.94 -3.91
N LEU A 322 9.34 -19.61 -4.96
CA LEU A 322 7.92 -19.61 -5.33
C LEU A 322 7.03 -20.31 -4.28
N GLU A 323 7.49 -21.40 -3.68
CA GLU A 323 6.74 -22.08 -2.61
C GLU A 323 6.57 -21.23 -1.33
N ARG A 324 7.37 -20.18 -1.12
CA ARG A 324 7.16 -19.21 -0.03
C ARG A 324 5.85 -18.44 -0.17
N LEU A 325 5.29 -18.40 -1.37
CA LEU A 325 3.99 -17.81 -1.66
C LEU A 325 2.81 -18.75 -1.34
N GLU A 326 3.10 -19.90 -0.73
CA GLU A 326 2.16 -20.88 -0.19
C GLU A 326 0.99 -21.16 -1.14
N PRO A 327 1.26 -21.71 -2.33
CA PRO A 327 0.24 -21.92 -3.36
C PRO A 327 -0.91 -22.81 -2.91
N ASP A 328 -0.74 -23.59 -1.82
CA ASP A 328 -1.81 -24.42 -1.24
C ASP A 328 -2.99 -23.60 -0.68
N PHE A 329 -2.80 -22.30 -0.46
CA PHE A 329 -3.92 -21.37 -0.18
C PHE A 329 -4.66 -20.93 -1.45
N ALA A 330 -4.16 -21.21 -2.64
CA ALA A 330 -4.91 -21.04 -3.89
C ALA A 330 -5.83 -22.25 -4.15
N PRO A 331 -6.84 -22.13 -5.05
CA PRO A 331 -7.60 -23.29 -5.52
C PRO A 331 -6.66 -24.39 -6.05
N VAL A 332 -6.99 -25.65 -5.78
CA VAL A 332 -6.09 -26.81 -6.03
C VAL A 332 -5.63 -26.87 -7.48
N GLU A 333 -6.53 -26.62 -8.44
CA GLU A 333 -6.20 -26.64 -9.87
C GLU A 333 -5.29 -25.47 -10.25
N VAL A 334 -5.46 -24.33 -9.60
CA VAL A 334 -4.61 -23.13 -9.81
C VAL A 334 -3.21 -23.41 -9.29
N ALA A 335 -3.09 -23.90 -8.05
CA ALA A 335 -1.81 -24.27 -7.43
C ALA A 335 -1.08 -25.35 -8.25
N ALA A 336 -1.81 -26.38 -8.67
CA ALA A 336 -1.28 -27.45 -9.52
C ALA A 336 -0.82 -26.90 -10.90
N THR A 337 -1.52 -25.92 -11.45
CA THR A 337 -1.12 -25.28 -12.70
C THR A 337 0.16 -24.46 -12.50
N TRP A 338 0.25 -23.67 -11.43
CA TRP A 338 1.46 -22.93 -11.12
C TRP A 338 2.68 -23.85 -10.97
N ARG A 339 2.55 -24.97 -10.23
CA ARG A 339 3.64 -25.94 -10.05
C ARG A 339 4.04 -26.65 -11.34
N ARG A 340 3.08 -26.96 -12.21
CA ARG A 340 3.37 -27.54 -13.54
C ARG A 340 4.01 -26.54 -14.49
N SER A 341 3.61 -25.27 -14.36
CA SER A 341 4.16 -24.16 -15.14
C SER A 341 5.27 -23.47 -14.35
N ALA A 342 6.19 -24.26 -13.77
CA ALA A 342 7.30 -23.73 -12.95
C ALA A 342 8.06 -22.57 -13.62
N HIS A 343 7.72 -22.28 -14.85
CA HIS A 343 8.28 -21.23 -15.69
C HIS A 343 7.18 -20.33 -16.29
N ALA A 344 6.06 -20.07 -15.59
CA ALA A 344 5.00 -19.22 -16.13
C ALA A 344 5.51 -17.87 -16.63
N TYR A 345 6.56 -17.35 -15.98
CA TYR A 345 7.23 -16.12 -16.39
C TYR A 345 8.45 -16.34 -17.30
N SER A 346 9.09 -17.52 -17.26
CA SER A 346 10.27 -17.81 -18.08
C SER A 346 9.96 -17.96 -19.58
N SER A 347 8.70 -18.15 -19.95
CA SER A 347 8.31 -18.07 -21.36
C SER A 347 8.48 -16.66 -21.95
N TYR A 348 8.48 -15.63 -21.09
CA TYR A 348 8.68 -14.23 -21.45
C TYR A 348 10.10 -13.73 -21.20
N TRP A 349 10.81 -14.36 -20.24
CA TRP A 349 12.16 -13.97 -19.83
C TRP A 349 13.15 -15.10 -20.12
N PRO A 350 14.08 -14.88 -21.03
CA PRO A 350 15.13 -15.88 -21.26
C PRO A 350 16.01 -16.05 -20.01
N PRO A 351 16.66 -17.20 -19.82
CA PRO A 351 17.48 -17.47 -18.62
C PRO A 351 18.52 -16.40 -18.32
N GLU A 352 19.11 -15.79 -19.36
CA GLU A 352 20.06 -14.69 -19.20
C GLU A 352 19.39 -13.45 -18.61
N ALA A 353 18.15 -13.11 -18.99
CA ALA A 353 17.41 -11.98 -18.44
C ALA A 353 17.09 -12.23 -16.95
N LEU A 354 16.67 -13.45 -16.58
CA LEU A 354 16.46 -13.83 -15.18
C LEU A 354 17.75 -13.68 -14.37
N ALA A 355 18.89 -14.17 -14.89
CA ALA A 355 20.17 -14.04 -14.22
C ALA A 355 20.55 -12.56 -14.00
N GLN A 356 20.37 -11.71 -14.98
CA GLN A 356 20.64 -10.28 -14.85
C GLN A 356 19.65 -9.58 -13.90
N ALA A 357 18.36 -9.95 -13.92
CA ALA A 357 17.36 -9.44 -13.00
C ALA A 357 17.70 -9.77 -11.54
N LYS A 358 18.10 -11.02 -11.25
CA LYS A 358 18.56 -11.42 -9.91
C LYS A 358 19.72 -10.58 -9.41
N LEU A 359 20.68 -10.26 -10.29
CA LEU A 359 21.80 -9.38 -9.96
C LEU A 359 21.38 -7.93 -9.77
N ALA A 360 20.32 -7.48 -10.44
CA ALA A 360 19.78 -6.12 -10.32
C ALA A 360 18.82 -5.95 -9.12
N TRP A 361 18.30 -7.04 -8.56
CA TRP A 361 17.32 -7.00 -7.48
C TRP A 361 17.71 -6.12 -6.28
N PRO A 362 18.94 -6.20 -5.73
CA PRO A 362 19.34 -5.33 -4.61
C PRO A 362 19.26 -3.84 -4.96
N LEU A 363 19.54 -3.48 -6.22
CA LEU A 363 19.43 -2.11 -6.70
C LEU A 363 17.98 -1.65 -6.72
N MET A 364 17.06 -2.49 -7.25
CA MET A 364 15.63 -2.19 -7.31
C MET A 364 15.06 -1.94 -5.92
N VAL A 365 15.41 -2.81 -4.96
CA VAL A 365 15.01 -2.69 -3.55
C VAL A 365 15.57 -1.40 -2.92
N GLN A 366 16.81 -1.01 -3.23
CA GLN A 366 17.41 0.22 -2.74
C GLN A 366 16.74 1.49 -3.31
N VAL A 367 16.24 1.46 -4.53
CA VAL A 367 15.45 2.57 -5.11
C VAL A 367 14.16 2.77 -4.32
N ILE A 368 13.46 1.69 -3.95
CA ILE A 368 12.24 1.78 -3.13
C ILE A 368 12.53 2.31 -1.73
N ARG A 369 13.63 1.86 -1.13
CA ARG A 369 14.10 2.45 0.12
C ARG A 369 14.38 3.94 -0.02
N ALA A 370 15.06 4.35 -1.09
CA ALA A 370 15.35 5.75 -1.35
C ALA A 370 14.08 6.60 -1.53
N PHE A 371 13.03 6.06 -2.16
CA PHE A 371 11.72 6.71 -2.25
C PHE A 371 11.08 6.87 -0.87
N HIS A 372 11.11 5.83 -0.04
CA HIS A 372 10.62 5.91 1.34
C HIS A 372 11.36 7.00 2.14
N GLU A 373 12.70 6.99 2.12
CA GLU A 373 13.54 7.95 2.84
C GLU A 373 13.29 9.40 2.42
N ARG A 374 12.80 9.62 1.20
CA ARG A 374 12.45 10.94 0.62
C ARG A 374 10.98 11.31 0.77
N GLY A 375 10.17 10.45 1.38
CA GLY A 375 8.77 10.74 1.70
C GLY A 375 7.78 10.48 0.55
N VAL A 376 8.17 9.75 -0.51
CA VAL A 376 7.23 9.29 -1.53
C VAL A 376 6.12 8.47 -0.89
N LEU A 377 4.87 8.70 -1.27
CA LEU A 377 3.71 7.98 -0.78
C LEU A 377 3.73 6.53 -1.29
N LEU A 378 4.39 5.63 -0.53
CA LEU A 378 4.39 4.21 -0.84
C LEU A 378 3.13 3.55 -0.30
N THR A 379 2.60 2.56 -1.04
CA THR A 379 1.49 1.68 -0.63
C THR A 379 1.84 0.22 -0.91
N VAL A 380 1.04 -0.70 -0.39
CA VAL A 380 1.16 -2.14 -0.69
C VAL A 380 0.28 -2.47 -1.90
N GLY A 381 0.83 -3.25 -2.84
CA GLY A 381 0.08 -3.84 -3.95
C GLY A 381 0.61 -5.23 -4.25
N THR A 382 -0.28 -6.21 -4.39
CA THR A 382 0.12 -7.60 -4.64
C THR A 382 0.13 -7.98 -6.10
N ASP A 383 -0.68 -7.31 -6.90
CA ASP A 383 -0.97 -7.67 -8.28
C ASP A 383 -1.50 -9.13 -8.43
N TYR A 384 -2.35 -9.53 -7.46
CA TYR A 384 -3.01 -10.82 -7.47
C TYR A 384 -3.68 -11.11 -8.82
N GLN A 385 -3.82 -12.35 -9.16
CA GLN A 385 -4.12 -13.05 -10.42
C GLN A 385 -2.90 -13.31 -11.31
N ASN A 386 -1.77 -12.67 -11.08
CA ASN A 386 -0.54 -13.17 -11.65
C ASN A 386 -0.20 -14.54 -11.04
N ALA A 387 0.56 -15.35 -11.78
CA ALA A 387 0.96 -16.67 -11.28
C ALA A 387 1.73 -16.54 -9.95
N TRP A 388 1.50 -17.49 -9.05
CA TRP A 388 2.08 -17.54 -7.70
C TRP A 388 1.64 -16.43 -6.73
N MET A 389 0.83 -15.48 -7.15
CA MET A 389 0.30 -14.45 -6.26
C MET A 389 -0.87 -15.01 -5.44
N THR A 390 -0.57 -15.75 -4.38
CA THR A 390 -1.58 -16.34 -3.49
C THR A 390 -2.30 -15.23 -2.69
N PRO A 391 -3.64 -15.17 -2.74
CA PRO A 391 -4.40 -14.13 -2.05
C PRO A 391 -4.07 -14.07 -0.56
N GLY A 392 -3.86 -12.87 -0.04
CA GLY A 392 -3.49 -12.63 1.34
C GLY A 392 -2.03 -12.99 1.66
N VAL A 393 -1.52 -14.15 1.25
CA VAL A 393 -0.10 -14.52 1.47
C VAL A 393 0.83 -13.54 0.76
N ALA A 394 0.55 -13.23 -0.51
CA ALA A 394 1.34 -12.26 -1.28
C ALA A 394 1.38 -10.88 -0.61
N PHE A 395 0.30 -10.45 0.05
CA PHE A 395 0.27 -9.20 0.79
C PHE A 395 1.33 -9.17 1.90
N HIS A 396 1.35 -10.19 2.75
CA HIS A 396 2.34 -10.28 3.84
C HIS A 396 3.77 -10.43 3.31
N ARG A 397 3.94 -11.12 2.16
CA ARG A 397 5.25 -11.20 1.52
C ARG A 397 5.74 -9.84 1.02
N GLU A 398 4.85 -9.00 0.49
CA GLU A 398 5.19 -7.61 0.13
C GLU A 398 5.68 -6.83 1.36
N LEU A 399 5.03 -6.99 2.53
CA LEU A 399 5.49 -6.36 3.78
C LEU A 399 6.89 -6.82 4.19
N GLU A 400 7.17 -8.13 4.07
CA GLU A 400 8.50 -8.68 4.36
C GLU A 400 9.56 -8.13 3.41
N LEU A 401 9.23 -7.97 2.13
CA LEU A 401 10.14 -7.40 1.13
C LEU A 401 10.42 -5.92 1.40
N LEU A 402 9.40 -5.14 1.75
CA LEU A 402 9.57 -3.74 2.18
C LEU A 402 10.47 -3.64 3.43
N ALA A 403 10.26 -4.50 4.42
CA ALA A 403 11.12 -4.53 5.61
C ALA A 403 12.55 -4.97 5.25
N SER A 404 12.71 -5.93 4.33
CA SER A 404 14.04 -6.37 3.85
C SER A 404 14.79 -5.29 3.07
N ALA A 405 14.06 -4.34 2.49
CA ALA A 405 14.61 -3.12 1.91
C ALA A 405 15.23 -2.17 2.96
N GLY A 406 15.01 -2.45 4.24
CA GLY A 406 15.47 -1.62 5.35
C GLY A 406 14.46 -0.54 5.78
N ILE A 407 13.20 -0.66 5.37
CA ILE A 407 12.10 0.19 5.86
C ILE A 407 11.71 -0.32 7.25
N PRO A 408 11.66 0.56 8.28
CA PRO A 408 11.30 0.14 9.63
C PRO A 408 9.91 -0.52 9.69
N PRO A 409 9.70 -1.57 10.51
CA PRO A 409 8.41 -2.26 10.61
C PRO A 409 7.21 -1.34 10.90
N LEU A 410 7.39 -0.30 11.69
CA LEU A 410 6.33 0.70 11.97
C LEU A 410 5.93 1.46 10.70
N ASP A 411 6.90 1.84 9.87
CA ASP A 411 6.64 2.50 8.59
C ASP A 411 6.02 1.53 7.58
N VAL A 412 6.44 0.25 7.57
CA VAL A 412 5.80 -0.79 6.73
C VAL A 412 4.32 -0.94 7.10
N LEU A 413 3.97 -0.94 8.38
CA LEU A 413 2.57 -0.98 8.82
C LEU A 413 1.81 0.28 8.37
N ARG A 414 2.44 1.46 8.42
CA ARG A 414 1.84 2.70 7.90
C ARG A 414 1.60 2.63 6.39
N ILE A 415 2.56 2.06 5.64
CA ILE A 415 2.43 1.82 4.19
C ILE A 415 1.26 0.87 3.90
N ALA A 416 1.09 -0.17 4.72
CA ALA A 416 0.06 -1.19 4.59
C ALA A 416 -1.37 -0.73 4.99
N THR A 417 -1.50 0.44 5.62
CA THR A 417 -2.76 0.90 6.22
C THR A 417 -3.06 2.35 5.86
N ARG A 418 -2.49 3.32 6.60
CA ARG A 418 -2.74 4.75 6.44
C ARG A 418 -2.44 5.25 5.02
N ASN A 419 -1.29 4.88 4.48
CA ASN A 419 -0.90 5.36 3.14
C ASN A 419 -1.84 4.84 2.06
N GLY A 420 -2.29 3.58 2.13
CA GLY A 420 -3.30 3.04 1.24
C GLY A 420 -4.63 3.81 1.33
N ALA A 421 -5.06 4.17 2.55
CA ALA A 421 -6.27 4.96 2.74
C ALA A 421 -6.13 6.38 2.18
N GLU A 422 -4.96 7.00 2.34
CA GLU A 422 -4.64 8.32 1.77
C GLU A 422 -4.66 8.28 0.24
N ALA A 423 -4.00 7.28 -0.35
CA ALA A 423 -3.97 7.07 -1.80
C ALA A 423 -5.36 6.84 -2.41
N LEU A 424 -6.24 6.19 -1.67
CA LEU A 424 -7.63 5.96 -2.09
C LEU A 424 -8.59 7.11 -1.76
N GLY A 425 -8.13 8.14 -1.04
CA GLY A 425 -8.96 9.27 -0.63
C GLY A 425 -9.99 8.94 0.45
N ILE A 426 -9.71 7.93 1.29
CA ILE A 426 -10.61 7.46 2.36
C ILE A 426 -9.97 7.50 3.75
N LEU A 427 -8.92 8.28 3.92
CA LEU A 427 -8.20 8.36 5.21
C LEU A 427 -9.11 8.84 6.34
N ASP A 428 -10.13 9.64 6.06
CA ASP A 428 -11.12 10.07 7.05
C ASP A 428 -12.01 8.91 7.55
N GLU A 429 -12.07 7.79 6.81
CA GLU A 429 -12.91 6.65 7.16
C GLU A 429 -12.15 5.46 7.74
N VAL A 430 -10.94 5.17 7.25
CA VAL A 430 -10.13 3.99 7.61
C VAL A 430 -8.63 4.29 7.55
N GLY A 431 -7.79 3.28 7.79
CA GLY A 431 -6.33 3.34 7.66
C GLY A 431 -5.61 3.70 8.94
N THR A 432 -6.33 4.23 9.94
CA THR A 432 -5.81 4.49 11.30
C THR A 432 -6.85 4.13 12.35
N ILE A 433 -6.41 3.89 13.60
CA ILE A 433 -7.28 3.60 14.75
C ILE A 433 -7.56 4.91 15.49
N GLU A 434 -8.57 5.63 15.04
CA GLU A 434 -8.98 6.92 15.60
C GLU A 434 -10.51 6.96 15.79
N ALA A 435 -10.97 7.67 16.83
CA ALA A 435 -12.41 7.85 17.08
C ALA A 435 -13.13 8.45 15.86
N GLY A 436 -14.30 7.89 15.54
CA GLY A 436 -15.13 8.27 14.40
C GLY A 436 -14.88 7.43 13.14
N LYS A 437 -13.70 6.83 12.97
CA LYS A 437 -13.39 5.98 11.83
C LYS A 437 -14.09 4.62 11.92
N ARG A 438 -14.21 3.92 10.81
CA ARG A 438 -14.75 2.55 10.78
C ARG A 438 -13.85 1.61 11.55
N ALA A 439 -14.44 0.69 12.26
CA ALA A 439 -13.72 -0.33 13.00
C ALA A 439 -13.33 -1.49 12.07
N ASP A 440 -12.42 -1.22 11.13
CA ASP A 440 -11.73 -2.20 10.31
C ASP A 440 -10.36 -2.43 10.97
N LEU A 441 -10.23 -3.54 11.73
CA LEU A 441 -9.10 -3.79 12.63
C LEU A 441 -8.59 -5.23 12.47
N VAL A 442 -7.31 -5.43 12.73
CA VAL A 442 -6.68 -6.77 12.79
C VAL A 442 -6.07 -6.98 14.17
N VAL A 443 -6.42 -8.10 14.82
CA VAL A 443 -5.84 -8.54 16.09
C VAL A 443 -4.80 -9.60 15.81
N LEU A 444 -3.57 -9.35 16.29
CA LEU A 444 -2.41 -10.23 16.11
C LEU A 444 -2.01 -10.87 17.44
N THR A 445 -1.51 -12.12 17.37
CA THR A 445 -1.01 -12.85 18.55
C THR A 445 0.49 -12.63 18.81
N ALA A 446 1.21 -11.99 17.89
CA ALA A 446 2.63 -11.72 18.01
C ALA A 446 2.97 -10.29 17.58
N ASP A 447 4.05 -9.73 18.12
CA ASP A 447 4.48 -8.35 17.89
C ASP A 447 4.96 -8.13 16.43
N PRO A 448 4.23 -7.35 15.62
CA PRO A 448 4.63 -7.09 14.23
C PRO A 448 5.85 -6.16 14.13
N LEU A 449 6.23 -5.45 15.21
CA LEU A 449 7.42 -4.61 15.22
C LEU A 449 8.68 -5.40 15.57
N ALA A 450 8.56 -6.51 16.29
CA ALA A 450 9.67 -7.44 16.53
C ALA A 450 10.05 -8.20 15.25
N ALA A 451 9.06 -8.57 14.44
CA ALA A 451 9.24 -9.15 13.12
C ALA A 451 7.99 -8.86 12.28
N ILE A 452 8.16 -8.27 11.10
CA ILE A 452 7.03 -7.91 10.23
C ILE A 452 6.23 -9.16 9.78
N ALA A 453 6.86 -10.32 9.68
CA ALA A 453 6.20 -11.60 9.42
C ALA A 453 5.09 -11.93 10.45
N ASN A 454 5.15 -11.37 11.65
CA ASN A 454 4.12 -11.52 12.68
C ASN A 454 2.78 -10.84 12.31
N THR A 455 2.72 -10.03 11.26
CA THR A 455 1.44 -9.57 10.68
C THR A 455 0.56 -10.72 10.20
N ARG A 456 1.11 -11.91 10.01
CA ARG A 456 0.37 -13.15 9.68
C ARG A 456 -0.23 -13.86 10.89
N SER A 457 0.14 -13.49 12.12
CA SER A 457 -0.36 -14.11 13.34
C SER A 457 -1.77 -13.64 13.71
N ILE A 458 -2.68 -13.65 12.73
CA ILE A 458 -4.02 -13.07 12.86
C ILE A 458 -4.91 -13.98 13.68
N GLU A 459 -5.39 -13.47 14.83
CA GLU A 459 -6.39 -14.12 15.66
C GLU A 459 -7.80 -13.77 15.21
N ARG A 460 -8.02 -12.47 14.86
CA ARG A 460 -9.34 -11.95 14.53
C ARG A 460 -9.24 -10.76 13.61
N VAL A 461 -10.21 -10.62 12.73
CA VAL A 461 -10.39 -9.43 11.90
C VAL A 461 -11.73 -8.80 12.28
N TYR A 462 -11.74 -7.49 12.48
CA TYR A 462 -12.98 -6.74 12.61
C TYR A 462 -13.24 -6.03 11.28
N LEU A 463 -14.39 -6.28 10.68
CA LEU A 463 -14.85 -5.61 9.48
C LEU A 463 -16.12 -4.81 9.82
N ARG A 464 -16.01 -3.50 9.76
CA ARG A 464 -17.11 -2.60 10.18
C ARG A 464 -17.59 -2.96 11.60
N GLY A 465 -16.67 -3.23 12.50
CA GLY A 465 -16.94 -3.61 13.89
C GLY A 465 -17.39 -5.05 14.12
N ARG A 466 -17.68 -5.83 13.09
CA ARG A 466 -18.07 -7.23 13.22
C ARG A 466 -16.84 -8.13 13.31
N PRO A 467 -16.71 -8.96 14.34
CA PRO A 467 -15.61 -9.91 14.45
C PRO A 467 -15.73 -11.04 13.41
N LEU A 468 -14.63 -11.36 12.76
CA LEU A 468 -14.48 -12.44 11.80
C LEU A 468 -13.33 -13.34 12.27
N GLU A 469 -13.55 -14.66 12.25
CA GLU A 469 -12.54 -15.65 12.61
C GLU A 469 -11.85 -16.16 11.32
N PRO A 470 -10.53 -15.99 11.16
CA PRO A 470 -9.82 -16.43 9.95
C PRO A 470 -10.06 -17.89 9.59
N ALA A 471 -10.06 -18.80 10.58
CA ALA A 471 -10.31 -20.22 10.36
C ALA A 471 -11.69 -20.51 9.73
N ARG A 472 -12.72 -19.76 10.12
CA ARG A 472 -14.06 -19.89 9.53
C ARG A 472 -14.13 -19.33 8.11
N LEU A 473 -13.39 -18.26 7.84
CA LEU A 473 -13.34 -17.63 6.52
C LEU A 473 -12.63 -18.52 5.48
N LEU A 474 -11.60 -19.24 5.91
CA LEU A 474 -10.85 -20.18 5.05
C LEU A 474 -11.60 -21.51 4.84
N GLY A 475 -12.67 -21.77 5.61
CA GLY A 475 -13.33 -23.06 5.63
C GLY A 475 -12.51 -24.13 6.37
N ALA A 476 -13.14 -25.27 6.68
CA ALA A 476 -12.38 -26.44 7.11
C ALA A 476 -11.70 -27.02 5.84
N ARG A 477 -10.42 -26.72 5.69
CA ARG A 477 -9.57 -27.33 4.65
C ARG A 477 -9.04 -28.66 5.09
#